data_125ae7e9bf78ce09cd11d5780b2a8f5d
#
_entry.id   125ae7e9bf78ce09cd11d5780b2a8f5d
#
_cell.length_a   1.000
_cell.length_b   1.000
_cell.length_c   1.000
_cell.angle_alpha   90.00
_cell.angle_beta   90.00
_cell.angle_gamma   90.00
#
_symmetry.space_group_name_H-M   'P 1'
#
loop_
_entity.id
_entity.type
_entity.pdbx_description
1 polymer ?
#
loop_
_entity_poly.entity_id
_entity_poly.type
_entity_poly.pdbx_seq_one_letter_code
_entity_poly.pdbx_strand_id
1 'polypeptide(L)'
;PLGKIKNNETFEKFNQKNDIFNRSLWDKTVRSKKTEKFYNDYTKPPESENRPEGYRHKDYAFRNATWFMSDTFSNIHKNNGRAEGFTDEFKVQKPGTKSKYIFKSNKDLTDEIKIIAKKLGADLVGITKSNPKWIYSHKYRRATDEVKPNKIDSSLNRVIVIANQMDKDLIDTAPSALSGSATGLGYSNDLTTILSLSQYIINLGYKAVPSQNDTALSIPLAIEAGLGEYARNGLLITKKFGPRVRISKIFTDLPLECDKPISFGVKNYCSICNKCADSCPPRAISFDKPSFKQINKSNIKGIKKWSVDAEKCFKFWASQSTDCSICIRVCPYNKDFDKLIHKIGIKLANTPLRYILIRLDNFFGNRKKPSAWWANK
;
A
#
# COMPACT_ATOMS: atom_id res chain seq x y z
N PRO A 1 17.05 16.88 -7.98
CA PRO A 1 15.63 17.19 -7.72
C PRO A 1 15.09 16.15 -6.75
N LEU A 2 14.58 16.61 -5.61
CA LEU A 2 13.96 15.83 -4.56
C LEU A 2 12.73 15.11 -5.14
N GLY A 3 12.58 13.81 -4.86
CA GLY A 3 11.39 13.04 -5.20
C GLY A 3 11.22 12.64 -6.68
N LYS A 4 12.14 12.95 -7.60
CA LYS A 4 12.01 12.48 -8.99
C LYS A 4 12.35 11.01 -9.13
N ILE A 5 11.37 10.24 -9.56
CA ILE A 5 11.54 8.83 -9.95
C ILE A 5 12.26 8.81 -11.30
N LYS A 6 13.44 8.18 -11.35
CA LYS A 6 14.24 8.09 -12.58
C LYS A 6 13.76 6.92 -13.44
N ASN A 7 13.47 7.21 -14.71
CA ASN A 7 13.22 6.20 -15.73
C ASN A 7 14.25 6.29 -16.85
N ASN A 8 14.37 5.23 -17.65
CA ASN A 8 15.17 5.17 -18.87
C ASN A 8 14.29 4.86 -20.09
N GLU A 9 14.92 4.66 -21.24
CA GLU A 9 14.26 4.37 -22.53
C GLU A 9 13.47 3.06 -22.54
N THR A 10 13.81 2.12 -21.66
CA THR A 10 13.10 0.84 -21.57
C THR A 10 11.83 0.93 -20.72
N PHE A 11 11.41 2.13 -20.30
CA PHE A 11 10.22 2.30 -19.48
C PHE A 11 8.96 1.83 -20.18
N GLU A 12 8.21 0.96 -19.51
CA GLU A 12 6.90 0.50 -19.94
C GLU A 12 5.88 0.71 -18.82
N LYS A 13 4.66 1.14 -19.22
CA LYS A 13 3.54 1.20 -18.29
C LYS A 13 3.22 -0.18 -17.77
N PHE A 14 2.96 -0.28 -16.48
CA PHE A 14 2.65 -1.55 -15.84
C PHE A 14 1.29 -2.09 -16.31
N ASN A 15 1.25 -3.37 -16.67
CA ASN A 15 0.01 -4.09 -16.97
C ASN A 15 -0.49 -4.78 -15.70
N GLN A 16 -1.74 -4.50 -15.29
CA GLN A 16 -2.33 -5.07 -14.07
C GLN A 16 -2.37 -6.60 -14.08
N LYS A 17 -2.44 -7.24 -15.24
CA LYS A 17 -2.33 -8.72 -15.34
C LYS A 17 -1.03 -9.24 -14.72
N ASN A 18 0.04 -8.45 -14.73
CA ASN A 18 1.35 -8.79 -14.19
C ASN A 18 1.49 -8.53 -12.67
N ASP A 19 0.46 -7.99 -12.01
CA ASP A 19 0.44 -7.94 -10.54
C ASP A 19 0.60 -9.35 -9.98
N ILE A 20 1.35 -9.51 -8.89
CA ILE A 20 1.69 -10.83 -8.35
C ILE A 20 0.45 -11.62 -7.90
N PHE A 21 -0.56 -10.92 -7.37
CA PHE A 21 -1.81 -11.53 -6.96
C PHE A 21 -2.64 -11.99 -8.17
N ASN A 22 -2.63 -11.24 -9.28
CA ASN A 22 -3.28 -11.67 -10.52
C ASN A 22 -2.53 -12.83 -11.16
N ARG A 23 -1.19 -12.80 -11.17
CA ARG A 23 -0.36 -13.89 -11.69
C ARG A 23 -0.59 -15.22 -10.96
N SER A 24 -0.97 -15.21 -9.70
CA SER A 24 -1.31 -16.43 -8.97
C SER A 24 -2.49 -17.22 -9.55
N LEU A 25 -3.28 -16.61 -10.42
CA LEU A 25 -4.42 -17.26 -11.07
C LEU A 25 -4.05 -17.88 -12.42
N TRP A 26 -3.26 -17.17 -13.21
CA TRP A 26 -2.99 -17.55 -14.61
C TRP A 26 -1.56 -17.99 -14.88
N ASP A 27 -0.57 -17.54 -14.09
CA ASP A 27 0.84 -17.80 -14.36
C ASP A 27 1.32 -19.08 -13.63
N LYS A 28 1.60 -20.11 -14.38
CA LYS A 28 2.07 -21.42 -13.86
C LYS A 28 3.35 -21.33 -13.01
N THR A 29 4.14 -20.27 -13.14
CA THR A 29 5.34 -20.07 -12.31
C THR A 29 5.02 -19.58 -10.90
N VAL A 30 3.82 -19.04 -10.70
CA VAL A 30 3.33 -18.48 -9.43
C VAL A 30 2.21 -19.33 -8.84
N ARG A 31 1.26 -19.79 -9.69
CA ARG A 31 0.13 -20.63 -9.29
C ARG A 31 0.59 -21.97 -8.73
N SER A 32 0.01 -22.40 -7.62
CA SER A 32 0.30 -23.68 -6.98
C SER A 32 -0.82 -24.05 -6.00
N LYS A 33 -0.88 -25.31 -5.54
CA LYS A 33 -1.79 -25.73 -4.47
C LYS A 33 -1.64 -24.89 -3.19
N LYS A 34 -0.42 -24.39 -2.90
CA LYS A 34 -0.17 -23.53 -1.75
C LYS A 34 -0.79 -22.13 -1.94
N THR A 35 -0.73 -21.56 -3.14
CA THR A 35 -1.36 -20.27 -3.42
C THR A 35 -2.89 -20.38 -3.42
N GLU A 36 -3.45 -21.48 -3.90
CA GLU A 36 -4.90 -21.75 -3.82
C GLU A 36 -5.34 -21.88 -2.35
N LYS A 37 -4.61 -22.64 -1.54
CA LYS A 37 -4.86 -22.76 -0.10
C LYS A 37 -4.76 -21.41 0.62
N PHE A 38 -3.78 -20.57 0.27
CA PHE A 38 -3.63 -19.23 0.84
C PHE A 38 -4.91 -18.41 0.70
N TYR A 39 -5.53 -18.38 -0.50
CA TYR A 39 -6.80 -17.67 -0.70
C TYR A 39 -7.97 -18.33 0.03
N ASN A 40 -8.05 -19.66 0.03
CA ASN A 40 -9.10 -20.37 0.74
C ASN A 40 -9.08 -20.10 2.26
N ASP A 41 -7.90 -19.96 2.85
CA ASP A 41 -7.75 -19.66 4.28
C ASP A 41 -8.26 -18.25 4.67
N TYR A 42 -8.53 -17.35 3.71
CA TYR A 42 -9.20 -16.07 3.95
C TYR A 42 -10.72 -16.20 4.03
N THR A 43 -11.30 -17.17 3.36
CA THR A 43 -12.75 -17.44 3.41
C THR A 43 -13.10 -18.42 4.53
N LYS A 44 -12.23 -19.39 4.77
CA LYS A 44 -12.41 -20.41 5.80
C LYS A 44 -11.13 -20.53 6.65
N PRO A 45 -11.13 -20.00 7.89
CA PRO A 45 -9.96 -20.05 8.74
C PRO A 45 -9.59 -21.50 9.08
N PRO A 46 -8.28 -21.82 9.19
CA PRO A 46 -7.86 -23.16 9.61
C PRO A 46 -8.28 -23.47 11.05
N GLU A 47 -8.97 -24.58 11.24
CA GLU A 47 -9.48 -25.03 12.55
C GLU A 47 -8.44 -25.90 13.24
N SER A 48 -7.43 -25.30 13.89
CA SER A 48 -6.45 -26.05 14.68
C SER A 48 -5.80 -25.18 15.74
N GLU A 49 -5.89 -25.63 16.97
CA GLU A 49 -5.16 -25.04 18.10
C GLU A 49 -3.72 -25.60 18.22
N ASN A 50 -3.42 -26.75 17.56
CA ASN A 50 -2.09 -27.35 17.54
C ASN A 50 -1.11 -26.68 16.59
N ARG A 51 -1.30 -25.37 16.33
CA ARG A 51 -0.42 -24.54 15.53
C ARG A 51 0.43 -23.65 16.42
N PRO A 52 1.60 -23.18 15.92
CA PRO A 52 2.40 -22.21 16.64
C PRO A 52 1.60 -20.96 16.98
N GLU A 53 1.97 -20.29 18.04
CA GLU A 53 1.43 -19.00 18.45
C GLU A 53 1.45 -17.99 17.28
N GLY A 54 0.35 -17.28 17.09
CA GLY A 54 0.13 -16.37 15.96
C GLY A 54 -0.41 -17.04 14.69
N TYR A 55 -0.59 -18.36 14.68
CA TYR A 55 -1.15 -19.15 13.56
C TYR A 55 -2.27 -20.09 14.03
N ARG A 56 -2.80 -19.93 15.23
CA ARG A 56 -3.90 -20.72 15.78
C ARG A 56 -5.23 -20.32 15.14
N HIS A 57 -6.25 -21.13 15.34
CA HIS A 57 -7.60 -20.85 14.82
C HIS A 57 -8.07 -19.41 15.12
N LYS A 58 -7.98 -18.97 16.38
CA LYS A 58 -8.40 -17.61 16.78
C LYS A 58 -7.62 -16.49 16.11
N ASP A 59 -6.34 -16.69 15.79
CA ASP A 59 -5.51 -15.70 15.10
C ASP A 59 -6.00 -15.50 13.66
N TYR A 60 -6.34 -16.61 12.96
CA TYR A 60 -6.95 -16.56 11.63
C TYR A 60 -8.38 -16.04 11.66
N ALA A 61 -9.19 -16.40 12.66
CA ALA A 61 -10.55 -15.88 12.81
C ALA A 61 -10.53 -14.35 12.91
N PHE A 62 -9.63 -13.79 13.72
CA PHE A 62 -9.44 -12.34 13.80
C PHE A 62 -8.96 -11.74 12.48
N ARG A 63 -7.92 -12.32 11.84
CA ARG A 63 -7.44 -11.86 10.53
C ARG A 63 -8.57 -11.82 9.50
N ASN A 64 -9.35 -12.89 9.38
CA ASN A 64 -10.43 -12.95 8.39
C ASN A 64 -11.52 -11.91 8.69
N ALA A 65 -11.86 -11.70 9.96
CA ALA A 65 -12.80 -10.66 10.35
C ALA A 65 -12.35 -9.25 9.94
N THR A 66 -11.05 -8.96 9.95
CA THR A 66 -10.53 -7.64 9.51
C THR A 66 -10.67 -7.40 8.01
N TRP A 67 -10.76 -8.44 7.19
CA TRP A 67 -11.01 -8.36 5.76
C TRP A 67 -12.50 -8.31 5.40
N PHE A 68 -13.37 -8.64 6.34
CA PHE A 68 -14.80 -8.86 6.08
C PHE A 68 -15.48 -7.67 5.39
N MET A 69 -15.17 -6.43 5.79
CA MET A 69 -15.77 -5.25 5.14
C MET A 69 -15.28 -5.11 3.70
N SER A 70 -13.99 -5.33 3.44
CA SER A 70 -13.43 -5.33 2.09
C SER A 70 -14.09 -6.39 1.20
N ASP A 71 -14.30 -7.59 1.74
CA ASP A 71 -14.95 -8.69 1.02
C ASP A 71 -16.44 -8.41 0.80
N THR A 72 -17.12 -7.84 1.80
CA THR A 72 -18.53 -7.44 1.69
C THR A 72 -18.76 -6.43 0.57
N PHE A 73 -17.92 -5.38 0.52
CA PHE A 73 -17.98 -4.42 -0.58
C PHE A 73 -17.73 -5.06 -1.94
N SER A 74 -16.79 -6.00 -2.01
CA SER A 74 -16.52 -6.76 -3.24
C SER A 74 -17.73 -7.58 -3.66
N ASN A 75 -18.40 -8.25 -2.73
CA ASN A 75 -19.58 -9.06 -3.01
C ASN A 75 -20.79 -8.21 -3.46
N ILE A 76 -21.04 -7.06 -2.83
CA ILE A 76 -22.08 -6.12 -3.26
C ILE A 76 -21.86 -5.70 -4.71
N HIS A 77 -20.61 -5.65 -5.17
CA HIS A 77 -20.25 -5.24 -6.52
C HIS A 77 -20.08 -6.38 -7.51
N LYS A 78 -20.29 -7.63 -7.14
CA LYS A 78 -20.25 -8.78 -8.05
C LYS A 78 -21.11 -8.56 -9.30
N ASN A 79 -22.31 -8.05 -9.13
CA ASN A 79 -23.26 -7.76 -10.22
C ASN A 79 -22.77 -6.65 -11.17
N ASN A 80 -21.77 -5.87 -10.77
CA ASN A 80 -21.13 -4.82 -11.58
C ASN A 80 -19.80 -5.31 -12.21
N GLY A 81 -19.57 -6.63 -12.23
CA GLY A 81 -18.35 -7.24 -12.80
C GLY A 81 -17.13 -7.11 -11.93
N ARG A 82 -17.30 -6.84 -10.63
CA ARG A 82 -16.22 -6.86 -9.65
C ARG A 82 -16.06 -8.27 -9.07
N ALA A 83 -14.88 -8.84 -9.18
CA ALA A 83 -14.56 -10.19 -8.70
C ALA A 83 -13.56 -10.22 -7.55
N GLU A 84 -12.84 -9.12 -7.36
CA GLU A 84 -11.76 -9.03 -6.37
C GLU A 84 -11.89 -7.75 -5.55
N GLY A 85 -11.56 -7.86 -4.26
CA GLY A 85 -11.62 -6.76 -3.32
C GLY A 85 -10.92 -5.49 -3.77
N PHE A 86 -9.65 -5.39 -3.52
CA PHE A 86 -8.88 -4.16 -3.72
C PHE A 86 -8.26 -4.01 -5.12
N THR A 87 -8.50 -4.95 -6.05
CA THR A 87 -7.91 -4.92 -7.40
C THR A 87 -8.89 -4.51 -8.50
N ASP A 88 -10.17 -4.44 -8.22
CA ASP A 88 -11.21 -4.01 -9.15
C ASP A 88 -11.74 -2.60 -8.82
N GLU A 89 -12.25 -1.92 -9.85
CA GLU A 89 -12.81 -0.57 -9.69
C GLU A 89 -14.13 -0.55 -8.92
N PHE A 90 -14.34 0.50 -8.13
CA PHE A 90 -15.59 0.75 -7.43
C PHE A 90 -16.59 1.51 -8.28
N LYS A 91 -17.86 1.09 -8.26
CA LYS A 91 -18.98 1.72 -8.98
C LYS A 91 -20.19 1.88 -8.06
N VAL A 92 -19.99 2.40 -6.85
CA VAL A 92 -21.04 2.51 -5.82
C VAL A 92 -21.55 3.92 -5.60
N GLN A 93 -20.91 4.91 -6.20
CA GLN A 93 -21.30 6.28 -5.98
C GLN A 93 -22.71 6.53 -6.50
N LYS A 94 -23.49 7.29 -5.73
CA LYS A 94 -24.77 7.78 -6.14
C LYS A 94 -24.60 9.02 -7.01
N PRO A 95 -25.50 9.29 -7.97
CA PRO A 95 -25.48 10.54 -8.72
C PRO A 95 -25.53 11.74 -7.79
N GLY A 96 -24.65 12.70 -8.01
CA GLY A 96 -24.65 13.97 -7.31
C GLY A 96 -25.45 15.06 -8.05
N THR A 97 -25.27 16.30 -7.62
CA THR A 97 -25.83 17.46 -8.34
C THR A 97 -25.16 17.66 -9.69
N LYS A 98 -25.88 18.23 -10.66
CA LYS A 98 -25.31 18.63 -11.96
C LYS A 98 -24.56 19.97 -11.87
N SER A 99 -24.90 20.83 -10.92
CA SER A 99 -24.27 22.13 -10.71
C SER A 99 -23.01 21.97 -9.88
N LYS A 100 -21.90 22.52 -10.35
CA LYS A 100 -20.65 22.51 -9.61
C LYS A 100 -20.69 23.57 -8.50
N TYR A 101 -20.36 23.17 -7.28
CA TYR A 101 -20.13 24.13 -6.19
C TYR A 101 -18.89 24.96 -6.50
N ILE A 102 -18.99 26.30 -6.34
CA ILE A 102 -17.91 27.25 -6.63
C ILE A 102 -17.21 27.61 -5.32
N PHE A 103 -15.95 27.30 -5.24
CA PHE A 103 -15.09 27.66 -4.09
C PHE A 103 -14.48 29.05 -4.27
N LYS A 104 -14.11 29.70 -3.19
CA LYS A 104 -13.46 31.02 -3.21
C LYS A 104 -12.11 31.00 -3.91
N SER A 105 -11.34 29.91 -3.69
CA SER A 105 -10.05 29.69 -4.35
C SER A 105 -9.72 28.19 -4.42
N ASN A 106 -8.77 27.83 -5.28
CA ASN A 106 -8.25 26.45 -5.36
C ASN A 106 -7.54 26.04 -4.05
N LYS A 107 -6.96 27.03 -3.34
CA LYS A 107 -6.32 26.79 -2.05
C LYS A 107 -7.35 26.42 -0.98
N ASP A 108 -8.43 27.20 -0.84
CA ASP A 108 -9.50 26.92 0.13
C ASP A 108 -10.14 25.56 -0.14
N LEU A 109 -10.42 25.25 -1.42
CA LEU A 109 -10.90 23.94 -1.85
C LEU A 109 -9.92 22.82 -1.42
N THR A 110 -8.64 23.02 -1.65
CA THR A 110 -7.61 22.02 -1.34
C THR A 110 -7.51 21.76 0.17
N ASP A 111 -7.53 22.83 0.96
CA ASP A 111 -7.48 22.74 2.42
C ASP A 111 -8.75 22.07 2.97
N GLU A 112 -9.93 22.41 2.44
CA GLU A 112 -11.19 21.78 2.81
C GLU A 112 -11.21 20.29 2.48
N ILE A 113 -10.82 19.89 1.28
CA ILE A 113 -10.75 18.45 0.88
C ILE A 113 -9.82 17.67 1.81
N LYS A 114 -8.67 18.24 2.20
CA LYS A 114 -7.76 17.61 3.17
C LYS A 114 -8.38 17.46 4.55
N ILE A 115 -9.12 18.48 5.01
CA ILE A 115 -9.84 18.44 6.30
C ILE A 115 -10.93 17.37 6.25
N ILE A 116 -11.77 17.37 5.22
CA ILE A 116 -12.86 16.39 5.06
C ILE A 116 -12.30 14.98 4.97
N ALA A 117 -11.24 14.74 4.17
CA ALA A 117 -10.59 13.44 4.09
C ALA A 117 -10.16 12.90 5.47
N LYS A 118 -9.56 13.77 6.30
CA LYS A 118 -9.17 13.41 7.68
C LYS A 118 -10.37 13.13 8.58
N LYS A 119 -11.46 13.89 8.45
CA LYS A 119 -12.72 13.64 9.17
C LYS A 119 -13.36 12.30 8.78
N LEU A 120 -13.17 11.89 7.53
CA LEU A 120 -13.64 10.61 7.00
C LEU A 120 -12.68 9.44 7.29
N GLY A 121 -11.58 9.66 8.02
CA GLY A 121 -10.69 8.62 8.51
C GLY A 121 -9.31 8.56 7.86
N ALA A 122 -8.94 9.50 6.98
CA ALA A 122 -7.59 9.53 6.41
C ALA A 122 -6.56 9.98 7.46
N ASP A 123 -5.49 9.21 7.65
CA ASP A 123 -4.37 9.61 8.51
C ASP A 123 -3.44 10.62 7.81
N LEU A 124 -3.15 10.39 6.54
CA LEU A 124 -2.35 11.28 5.69
C LEU A 124 -3.06 11.49 4.36
N VAL A 125 -3.00 12.73 3.87
CA VAL A 125 -3.59 13.14 2.60
C VAL A 125 -2.59 14.00 1.83
N GLY A 126 -2.39 13.67 0.56
CA GLY A 126 -1.59 14.46 -0.36
C GLY A 126 -2.26 14.51 -1.73
N ILE A 127 -1.92 15.53 -2.50
CA ILE A 127 -2.52 15.79 -3.81
C ILE A 127 -1.43 15.88 -4.86
N THR A 128 -1.64 15.21 -5.99
CA THR A 128 -0.74 15.27 -7.15
C THR A 128 -1.51 15.36 -8.46
N LYS A 129 -0.80 15.60 -9.54
CA LYS A 129 -1.36 15.49 -10.90
C LYS A 129 -1.62 14.02 -11.25
N SER A 130 -2.63 13.78 -12.06
CA SER A 130 -2.84 12.48 -12.69
C SER A 130 -1.71 12.25 -13.70
N ASN A 131 -0.68 11.48 -13.29
CA ASN A 131 0.49 11.23 -14.12
C ASN A 131 0.28 9.95 -14.95
N PRO A 132 0.19 10.05 -16.28
CA PRO A 132 -0.08 8.90 -17.16
C PRO A 132 0.94 7.76 -17.04
N LYS A 133 2.16 8.04 -16.57
CA LYS A 133 3.20 7.00 -16.36
C LYS A 133 2.77 5.96 -15.34
N TRP A 134 2.03 6.36 -14.32
CA TRP A 134 1.66 5.49 -13.21
C TRP A 134 0.32 4.79 -13.40
N ILE A 135 -0.47 5.22 -14.38
CA ILE A 135 -1.72 4.57 -14.77
C ILE A 135 -1.38 3.25 -15.47
N TYR A 136 -2.01 2.15 -15.06
CA TYR A 136 -1.82 0.86 -15.71
C TYR A 136 -2.13 0.94 -17.20
N SER A 137 -1.35 0.24 -18.01
CA SER A 137 -1.63 0.17 -19.45
C SER A 137 -2.92 -0.59 -19.74
N HIS A 138 -3.18 -1.64 -18.98
CA HIS A 138 -4.34 -2.52 -19.09
C HIS A 138 -4.89 -2.86 -17.73
N LYS A 139 -6.21 -3.06 -17.65
CA LYS A 139 -6.93 -3.69 -16.54
C LYS A 139 -6.99 -5.18 -16.77
N TYR A 140 -7.04 -5.93 -15.68
CA TYR A 140 -7.23 -7.37 -15.72
C TYR A 140 -8.41 -7.77 -14.84
N ARG A 141 -9.39 -8.44 -15.43
CA ARG A 141 -10.56 -8.98 -14.71
C ARG A 141 -10.33 -10.45 -14.40
N ARG A 142 -10.17 -10.75 -13.13
CA ARG A 142 -9.93 -12.12 -12.64
C ARG A 142 -11.09 -13.07 -12.97
N ALA A 143 -12.33 -12.62 -12.86
CA ALA A 143 -13.52 -13.45 -13.08
C ALA A 143 -13.63 -13.98 -14.52
N THR A 144 -13.12 -13.24 -15.49
CA THR A 144 -13.26 -13.54 -16.93
C THR A 144 -11.94 -13.75 -17.65
N ASP A 145 -10.80 -13.68 -16.95
CA ASP A 145 -9.43 -13.66 -17.52
C ASP A 145 -9.25 -12.58 -18.62
N GLU A 146 -10.02 -11.51 -18.55
CA GLU A 146 -10.07 -10.49 -19.59
C GLU A 146 -9.06 -9.38 -19.33
N VAL A 147 -8.33 -9.00 -20.39
CA VAL A 147 -7.41 -7.86 -20.40
C VAL A 147 -7.95 -6.78 -21.31
N LYS A 148 -8.18 -5.58 -20.76
CA LYS A 148 -8.66 -4.42 -21.54
C LYS A 148 -7.75 -3.22 -21.34
N PRO A 149 -7.57 -2.34 -22.37
CA PRO A 149 -6.90 -1.07 -22.18
C PRO A 149 -7.50 -0.28 -21.02
N ASN A 150 -6.64 0.26 -20.15
CA ASN A 150 -7.09 1.08 -19.03
C ASN A 150 -7.22 2.54 -19.48
N LYS A 151 -8.43 2.94 -19.82
CA LYS A 151 -8.74 4.31 -20.23
C LYS A 151 -9.33 5.07 -19.04
N ILE A 152 -8.62 6.10 -18.58
CA ILE A 152 -9.12 7.07 -17.58
C ILE A 152 -9.57 8.32 -18.34
N ASP A 153 -10.69 8.90 -17.92
CA ASP A 153 -11.15 10.18 -18.43
C ASP A 153 -10.06 11.26 -18.24
N SER A 154 -9.65 11.90 -19.33
CA SER A 154 -8.59 12.91 -19.32
C SER A 154 -8.92 14.14 -18.47
N SER A 155 -10.20 14.40 -18.20
CA SER A 155 -10.63 15.46 -17.28
C SER A 155 -10.22 15.20 -15.82
N LEU A 156 -9.98 13.94 -15.44
CA LEU A 156 -9.52 13.56 -14.09
C LEU A 156 -8.02 13.85 -13.94
N ASN A 157 -7.69 15.13 -13.87
CA ASN A 157 -6.30 15.60 -13.91
C ASN A 157 -5.63 15.75 -12.55
N ARG A 158 -6.34 15.44 -11.48
CA ARG A 158 -5.84 15.42 -10.09
C ARG A 158 -6.04 14.06 -9.44
N VAL A 159 -5.15 13.75 -8.51
CA VAL A 159 -5.22 12.54 -7.68
C VAL A 159 -5.07 12.95 -6.22
N ILE A 160 -6.08 12.67 -5.43
CA ILE A 160 -6.02 12.72 -3.96
C ILE A 160 -5.47 11.38 -3.52
N VAL A 161 -4.32 11.36 -2.86
CA VAL A 161 -3.69 10.15 -2.32
C VAL A 161 -3.86 10.13 -0.82
N ILE A 162 -4.41 9.04 -0.32
CA ILE A 162 -4.68 8.80 1.10
C ILE A 162 -3.75 7.70 1.58
N ALA A 163 -3.21 7.86 2.79
CA ALA A 163 -2.48 6.80 3.45
C ALA A 163 -3.01 6.62 4.87
N ASN A 164 -3.49 5.41 5.17
CA ASN A 164 -3.99 5.01 6.48
C ASN A 164 -2.97 4.13 7.17
N GLN A 165 -2.74 4.39 8.47
CA GLN A 165 -1.78 3.61 9.25
C GLN A 165 -2.26 2.19 9.45
N MET A 166 -1.33 1.26 9.47
CA MET A 166 -1.54 -0.08 10.01
C MET A 166 -1.18 -0.11 11.48
N ASP A 167 -1.94 -0.86 12.26
CA ASP A 167 -1.69 -1.02 13.70
C ASP A 167 -0.27 -1.55 13.95
N LYS A 168 0.48 -0.83 14.82
CA LYS A 168 1.87 -1.15 15.10
C LYS A 168 2.01 -2.45 15.88
N ASP A 169 1.13 -2.69 16.83
CA ASP A 169 1.22 -3.85 17.70
C ASP A 169 0.91 -5.14 16.93
N LEU A 170 -0.04 -5.09 16.01
CA LEU A 170 -0.30 -6.19 15.09
C LEU A 170 0.90 -6.42 14.14
N ILE A 171 1.47 -5.37 13.56
CA ILE A 171 2.67 -5.48 12.70
C ILE A 171 3.87 -6.05 13.47
N ASP A 172 4.03 -5.69 14.73
CA ASP A 172 5.16 -6.17 15.55
C ASP A 172 5.09 -7.66 15.88
N THR A 173 3.95 -8.33 15.68
CA THR A 173 3.81 -9.79 15.78
C THR A 173 4.33 -10.55 14.54
N ALA A 174 4.68 -9.85 13.45
CA ALA A 174 5.08 -10.48 12.19
C ALA A 174 6.31 -11.42 12.35
N PRO A 175 6.35 -12.58 11.69
CA PRO A 175 5.28 -13.14 10.86
C PRO A 175 4.19 -13.81 11.70
N SER A 176 2.93 -13.54 11.39
CA SER A 176 1.77 -14.16 12.06
C SER A 176 0.48 -13.83 11.32
N ALA A 177 -0.61 -14.55 11.57
CA ALA A 177 -1.92 -14.18 11.05
C ALA A 177 -2.37 -12.81 11.58
N LEU A 178 -1.99 -12.46 12.81
CA LEU A 178 -2.29 -11.15 13.42
C LEU A 178 -1.65 -9.99 12.66
N SER A 179 -0.42 -10.15 12.14
CA SER A 179 0.16 -9.11 11.29
C SER A 179 -0.59 -8.93 9.97
N GLY A 180 -1.22 -10.00 9.46
CA GLY A 180 -2.16 -9.93 8.33
C GLY A 180 -3.44 -9.16 8.67
N SER A 181 -3.88 -9.19 9.93
CA SER A 181 -5.03 -8.39 10.39
C SER A 181 -4.80 -6.89 10.24
N ALA A 182 -3.58 -6.40 10.45
CA ALA A 182 -3.24 -5.00 10.22
C ALA A 182 -3.43 -4.60 8.74
N THR A 183 -3.14 -5.52 7.82
CA THR A 183 -3.37 -5.31 6.39
C THR A 183 -4.86 -5.26 6.07
N GLY A 184 -5.65 -6.22 6.60
CA GLY A 184 -7.10 -6.28 6.40
C GLY A 184 -7.83 -5.04 6.93
N LEU A 185 -7.53 -4.62 8.16
CA LEU A 185 -8.05 -3.39 8.75
C LEU A 185 -7.73 -2.17 7.88
N GLY A 186 -6.48 -2.08 7.40
CA GLY A 186 -6.07 -0.99 6.53
C GLY A 186 -6.89 -0.90 5.25
N TYR A 187 -7.14 -2.01 4.57
CA TYR A 187 -7.98 -2.04 3.36
C TYR A 187 -9.45 -1.73 3.66
N SER A 188 -9.99 -2.22 4.77
CA SER A 188 -11.37 -1.95 5.19
C SER A 188 -11.56 -0.47 5.53
N ASN A 189 -10.61 0.14 6.24
CA ASN A 189 -10.64 1.57 6.57
C ASN A 189 -10.46 2.45 5.32
N ASP A 190 -9.55 2.08 4.41
CA ASP A 190 -9.36 2.75 3.13
C ASP A 190 -10.68 2.86 2.36
N LEU A 191 -11.45 1.78 2.29
CA LEU A 191 -12.75 1.76 1.60
C LEU A 191 -13.71 2.80 2.14
N THR A 192 -13.91 2.83 3.45
CA THR A 192 -14.81 3.79 4.10
C THR A 192 -14.39 5.22 3.75
N THR A 193 -13.10 5.50 3.81
CA THR A 193 -12.56 6.83 3.54
C THR A 193 -12.73 7.24 2.08
N ILE A 194 -12.27 6.40 1.13
CA ILE A 194 -12.27 6.80 -0.29
C ILE A 194 -13.66 6.83 -0.90
N LEU A 195 -14.57 5.94 -0.49
CA LEU A 195 -15.94 5.93 -1.00
C LEU A 195 -16.71 7.15 -0.48
N SER A 196 -16.60 7.45 0.82
CA SER A 196 -17.27 8.61 1.42
C SER A 196 -16.73 9.93 0.85
N LEU A 197 -15.41 10.07 0.71
CA LEU A 197 -14.81 11.27 0.13
C LEU A 197 -15.16 11.41 -1.35
N SER A 198 -15.20 10.33 -2.11
CA SER A 198 -15.62 10.34 -3.51
C SER A 198 -17.08 10.77 -3.64
N GLN A 199 -17.98 10.27 -2.76
CA GLN A 199 -19.36 10.70 -2.76
C GLN A 199 -19.51 12.17 -2.40
N TYR A 200 -18.74 12.68 -1.45
CA TYR A 200 -18.70 14.11 -1.12
C TYR A 200 -18.34 14.95 -2.36
N ILE A 201 -17.28 14.56 -3.08
CA ILE A 201 -16.84 15.25 -4.30
C ILE A 201 -17.94 15.22 -5.38
N ILE A 202 -18.61 14.09 -5.56
CA ILE A 202 -19.71 13.94 -6.52
C ILE A 202 -20.91 14.81 -6.12
N ASN A 203 -21.20 14.92 -4.84
CA ASN A 203 -22.27 15.79 -4.33
C ASN A 203 -21.97 17.28 -4.55
N LEU A 204 -20.71 17.66 -4.70
CA LEU A 204 -20.29 19.01 -5.10
C LEU A 204 -20.36 19.25 -6.62
N GLY A 205 -20.81 18.24 -7.39
CA GLY A 205 -20.94 18.31 -8.85
C GLY A 205 -19.66 18.03 -9.63
N TYR A 206 -18.64 17.47 -8.99
CA TYR A 206 -17.37 17.10 -9.63
C TYR A 206 -17.28 15.57 -9.81
N LYS A 207 -16.38 15.14 -10.68
CA LYS A 207 -16.11 13.71 -10.91
C LYS A 207 -15.15 13.18 -9.88
N ALA A 208 -15.38 11.95 -9.42
CA ALA A 208 -14.48 11.22 -8.55
C ALA A 208 -14.47 9.73 -8.88
N VAL A 209 -13.27 9.14 -8.99
CA VAL A 209 -13.08 7.70 -9.20
C VAL A 209 -12.19 7.17 -8.07
N PRO A 210 -12.79 6.51 -7.05
CA PRO A 210 -12.03 5.89 -5.98
C PRO A 210 -11.27 4.67 -6.49
N SER A 211 -10.08 4.43 -5.94
CA SER A 211 -9.19 3.38 -6.37
C SER A 211 -8.32 2.91 -5.19
N GLN A 212 -8.21 1.61 -5.00
CA GLN A 212 -7.24 1.00 -4.09
C GLN A 212 -5.97 0.59 -4.86
N ASN A 213 -5.78 -0.69 -5.18
CA ASN A 213 -4.65 -1.16 -5.97
C ASN A 213 -4.96 -1.30 -7.47
N ASP A 214 -6.18 -1.00 -7.86
CA ASP A 214 -6.62 -0.88 -9.24
C ASP A 214 -6.10 0.41 -9.89
N THR A 215 -6.37 0.58 -11.16
CA THR A 215 -6.23 1.82 -11.95
C THR A 215 -4.79 2.30 -12.13
N ALA A 216 -4.00 2.43 -11.06
CA ALA A 216 -2.64 2.98 -11.13
C ALA A 216 -1.76 2.52 -9.97
N LEU A 217 -0.44 2.65 -10.15
CA LEU A 217 0.56 2.39 -9.11
C LEU A 217 0.44 3.42 -7.99
N SER A 218 0.17 2.97 -6.76
CA SER A 218 -0.08 3.84 -5.60
C SER A 218 1.20 4.51 -5.07
N ILE A 219 2.32 3.78 -4.98
CA ILE A 219 3.56 4.31 -4.36
C ILE A 219 4.12 5.53 -5.10
N PRO A 220 4.30 5.52 -6.44
CA PRO A 220 4.83 6.70 -7.12
C PRO A 220 3.90 7.90 -7.02
N LEU A 221 2.58 7.72 -7.06
CA LEU A 221 1.61 8.79 -6.83
C LEU A 221 1.72 9.37 -5.42
N ALA A 222 1.90 8.51 -4.40
CA ALA A 222 2.10 8.93 -3.02
C ALA A 222 3.41 9.74 -2.83
N ILE A 223 4.47 9.38 -3.55
CA ILE A 223 5.73 10.14 -3.55
C ILE A 223 5.50 11.52 -4.19
N GLU A 224 4.85 11.57 -5.35
CA GLU A 224 4.53 12.82 -6.04
C GLU A 224 3.58 13.72 -5.22
N ALA A 225 2.68 13.11 -4.43
CA ALA A 225 1.78 13.78 -3.49
C ALA A 225 2.44 14.18 -2.14
N GLY A 226 3.77 14.00 -1.98
CA GLY A 226 4.50 14.42 -0.80
C GLY A 226 4.28 13.56 0.46
N LEU A 227 3.77 12.33 0.33
CA LEU A 227 3.48 11.48 1.49
C LEU A 227 4.70 10.73 2.01
N GLY A 228 5.77 10.58 1.20
CA GLY A 228 6.95 9.87 1.64
C GLY A 228 7.98 9.60 0.55
N GLU A 229 8.90 8.68 0.84
CA GLU A 229 9.99 8.25 -0.05
C GLU A 229 9.98 6.73 -0.27
N TYR A 230 10.51 6.28 -1.40
CA TYR A 230 10.66 4.85 -1.73
C TYR A 230 11.83 4.23 -0.98
N ALA A 231 11.64 3.03 -0.41
CA ALA A 231 12.62 2.33 0.39
C ALA A 231 13.13 1.02 -0.26
N ARG A 232 14.19 0.42 0.34
CA ARG A 232 14.78 -0.85 -0.10
C ARG A 232 13.78 -2.01 -0.12
N ASN A 233 12.86 -2.06 0.84
CA ASN A 233 11.82 -3.09 0.91
C ASN A 233 10.68 -2.92 -0.11
N GLY A 234 10.82 -1.95 -1.03
CA GLY A 234 9.82 -1.73 -2.08
C GLY A 234 8.57 -0.97 -1.63
N LEU A 235 8.54 -0.44 -0.41
CA LEU A 235 7.40 0.26 0.16
C LEU A 235 7.64 1.77 0.25
N LEU A 236 6.54 2.52 0.44
CA LEU A 236 6.58 3.92 0.82
C LEU A 236 6.97 4.02 2.30
N ILE A 237 7.92 4.89 2.62
CA ILE A 237 8.19 5.32 4.00
C ILE A 237 7.57 6.69 4.19
N THR A 238 6.60 6.79 5.07
CA THR A 238 6.02 8.07 5.49
C THR A 238 6.78 8.62 6.70
N LYS A 239 6.72 9.96 6.88
CA LYS A 239 7.43 10.63 7.98
C LYS A 239 6.80 10.34 9.34
N LYS A 240 5.50 10.04 9.37
CA LYS A 240 4.74 9.81 10.62
C LYS A 240 4.65 8.33 10.98
N PHE A 241 4.39 7.45 10.02
CA PHE A 241 4.10 6.03 10.26
C PHE A 241 5.15 5.07 9.68
N GLY A 242 6.23 5.61 9.10
CA GLY A 242 7.21 4.78 8.41
C GLY A 242 6.57 3.94 7.29
N PRO A 243 6.90 2.63 7.20
CA PRO A 243 6.35 1.74 6.17
C PRO A 243 4.94 1.21 6.48
N ARG A 244 4.36 1.54 7.66
CA ARG A 244 3.09 0.98 8.14
C ARG A 244 1.88 1.74 7.61
N VAL A 245 1.70 1.80 6.29
CA VAL A 245 0.56 2.45 5.67
C VAL A 245 -0.04 1.61 4.56
N ARG A 246 -1.37 1.69 4.41
CA ARG A 246 -2.09 1.32 3.19
C ARG A 246 -2.36 2.59 2.40
N ILE A 247 -2.33 2.49 1.08
CA ILE A 247 -2.43 3.64 0.19
C ILE A 247 -3.61 3.43 -0.74
N SER A 248 -4.51 4.37 -0.73
CA SER A 248 -5.63 4.47 -1.65
C SER A 248 -5.63 5.84 -2.33
N LYS A 249 -6.46 6.01 -3.36
CA LYS A 249 -6.45 7.23 -4.17
C LYS A 249 -7.80 7.51 -4.79
N ILE A 250 -8.04 8.78 -5.12
CA ILE A 250 -9.23 9.24 -5.83
C ILE A 250 -8.78 10.11 -7.00
N PHE A 251 -9.15 9.71 -8.21
CA PHE A 251 -8.97 10.54 -9.40
C PHE A 251 -10.15 11.52 -9.53
N THR A 252 -9.88 12.80 -9.80
CA THR A 252 -10.91 13.85 -9.81
C THR A 252 -10.61 14.97 -10.79
N ASP A 253 -11.66 15.68 -11.22
CA ASP A 253 -11.57 16.90 -11.98
C ASP A 253 -11.61 18.19 -11.10
N LEU A 254 -11.59 18.02 -9.76
CA LEU A 254 -11.45 19.16 -8.84
C LEU A 254 -10.16 19.92 -9.11
N PRO A 255 -10.18 21.28 -9.20
CA PRO A 255 -9.00 22.09 -9.49
C PRO A 255 -8.10 22.26 -8.23
N LEU A 256 -7.67 21.14 -7.64
CA LEU A 256 -6.88 21.12 -6.41
C LEU A 256 -5.44 21.59 -6.66
N GLU A 257 -4.84 22.23 -5.67
CA GLU A 257 -3.41 22.52 -5.63
C GLU A 257 -2.62 21.25 -5.30
N CYS A 258 -1.52 21.02 -6.04
CA CYS A 258 -0.69 19.84 -5.83
C CYS A 258 0.35 20.08 -4.72
N ASP A 259 0.53 19.09 -3.88
CA ASP A 259 1.64 19.04 -2.94
C ASP A 259 2.97 18.80 -3.67
N LYS A 260 4.08 19.03 -2.98
CA LYS A 260 5.43 18.79 -3.51
C LYS A 260 6.01 17.53 -2.90
N PRO A 261 6.77 16.74 -3.68
CA PRO A 261 7.54 15.61 -3.15
C PRO A 261 8.45 16.06 -1.99
N ILE A 262 8.53 15.21 -0.97
CA ILE A 262 9.40 15.46 0.19
C ILE A 262 10.60 14.51 0.20
N SER A 263 11.67 14.89 0.89
CA SER A 263 12.78 14.01 1.20
C SER A 263 13.24 14.25 2.64
N PHE A 264 13.42 13.16 3.37
CA PHE A 264 13.88 13.16 4.75
C PHE A 264 14.94 12.08 5.03
N GLY A 265 15.64 11.66 3.97
CA GLY A 265 16.82 10.82 4.06
C GLY A 265 16.61 9.32 3.94
N VAL A 266 15.42 8.84 3.56
CA VAL A 266 15.14 7.40 3.42
C VAL A 266 16.10 6.75 2.44
N LYS A 267 16.33 7.36 1.27
CA LYS A 267 17.23 6.82 0.27
C LYS A 267 18.67 6.68 0.80
N ASN A 268 19.17 7.72 1.50
CA ASN A 268 20.52 7.72 2.06
C ASN A 268 20.66 6.69 3.19
N TYR A 269 19.64 6.56 4.02
CA TYR A 269 19.60 5.57 5.09
C TYR A 269 19.52 4.14 4.52
N CYS A 270 18.61 3.88 3.60
CA CYS A 270 18.47 2.58 2.95
C CYS A 270 19.69 2.15 2.14
N SER A 271 20.55 3.09 1.69
CA SER A 271 21.78 2.75 0.97
C SER A 271 22.80 2.00 1.82
N ILE A 272 22.72 2.15 3.15
CA ILE A 272 23.61 1.50 4.12
C ILE A 272 22.88 0.55 5.07
N CYS A 273 21.53 0.62 5.15
CA CYS A 273 20.71 -0.25 5.98
C CYS A 273 20.21 -1.46 5.19
N ASN A 274 20.50 -2.67 5.68
CA ASN A 274 20.08 -3.93 5.06
C ASN A 274 19.10 -4.74 5.90
N LYS A 275 18.62 -4.22 7.05
CA LYS A 275 17.79 -4.97 8.00
C LYS A 275 16.60 -5.71 7.37
N CYS A 276 15.90 -5.07 6.44
CA CYS A 276 14.75 -5.70 5.76
C CYS A 276 15.19 -6.84 4.84
N ALA A 277 16.38 -6.73 4.21
CA ALA A 277 16.94 -7.79 3.36
C ALA A 277 17.51 -8.93 4.20
N ASP A 278 18.22 -8.61 5.30
CA ASP A 278 18.76 -9.60 6.24
C ASP A 278 17.66 -10.46 6.88
N SER A 279 16.56 -9.81 7.26
CA SER A 279 15.44 -10.46 7.96
C SER A 279 14.42 -11.10 7.00
N CYS A 280 14.59 -10.98 5.68
CA CYS A 280 13.65 -11.52 4.70
C CYS A 280 13.84 -13.04 4.55
N PRO A 281 12.91 -13.90 5.03
CA PRO A 281 13.11 -15.35 4.97
C PRO A 281 13.31 -15.89 3.55
N PRO A 282 12.51 -15.48 2.53
CA PRO A 282 12.70 -15.95 1.16
C PRO A 282 13.81 -15.21 0.41
N ARG A 283 14.58 -14.29 1.07
CA ARG A 283 15.60 -13.46 0.40
C ARG A 283 15.07 -12.73 -0.83
N ALA A 284 13.86 -12.17 -0.72
CA ALA A 284 13.20 -11.46 -1.81
C ALA A 284 13.67 -10.01 -1.98
N ILE A 285 14.33 -9.43 -0.97
CA ILE A 285 14.80 -8.04 -0.96
C ILE A 285 16.30 -8.02 -1.25
N SER A 286 16.71 -7.25 -2.28
CA SER A 286 18.12 -7.16 -2.71
C SER A 286 18.99 -6.38 -1.73
N PHE A 287 20.23 -6.81 -1.59
CA PHE A 287 21.33 -6.08 -0.93
C PHE A 287 21.97 -5.02 -1.83
N ASP A 288 21.72 -5.10 -3.14
CA ASP A 288 22.35 -4.25 -4.15
C ASP A 288 21.92 -2.78 -4.05
N LYS A 289 22.61 -1.94 -4.82
CA LYS A 289 22.21 -0.55 -5.06
C LYS A 289 20.97 -0.49 -5.96
N PRO A 290 20.18 0.61 -5.92
CA PRO A 290 19.05 0.80 -6.84
C PRO A 290 19.50 0.69 -8.30
N SER A 291 18.79 -0.09 -9.08
CA SER A 291 19.10 -0.33 -10.50
C SER A 291 17.82 -0.32 -11.36
N PHE A 292 17.99 -0.38 -12.68
CA PHE A 292 16.88 -0.54 -13.64
C PHE A 292 16.51 -2.02 -13.86
N LYS A 293 17.16 -2.95 -13.15
CA LYS A 293 16.94 -4.39 -13.32
C LYS A 293 15.49 -4.75 -12.96
N GLN A 294 14.80 -5.35 -13.91
CA GLN A 294 13.52 -6.01 -13.70
C GLN A 294 13.80 -7.46 -13.26
N ILE A 295 13.39 -7.84 -12.04
CA ILE A 295 13.64 -9.19 -11.50
C ILE A 295 12.65 -10.17 -12.10
N ASN A 296 11.37 -9.79 -12.16
CA ASN A 296 10.30 -10.60 -12.75
C ASN A 296 9.20 -9.70 -13.33
N LYS A 297 8.19 -10.31 -13.97
CA LYS A 297 7.07 -9.59 -14.62
C LYS A 297 6.27 -8.69 -13.67
N SER A 298 6.29 -8.97 -12.37
CA SER A 298 5.59 -8.13 -11.37
C SER A 298 6.36 -6.86 -10.96
N ASN A 299 7.55 -6.64 -11.51
CA ASN A 299 8.25 -5.37 -11.35
C ASN A 299 8.00 -4.47 -12.56
N ILE A 300 7.71 -3.19 -12.32
CA ILE A 300 7.67 -2.19 -13.38
C ILE A 300 9.04 -2.07 -14.03
N LYS A 301 9.07 -2.05 -15.37
CA LYS A 301 10.27 -1.98 -16.20
C LYS A 301 10.75 -0.52 -16.35
N GLY A 302 12.05 -0.33 -16.49
CA GLY A 302 12.64 0.96 -16.80
C GLY A 302 12.65 2.00 -15.68
N ILE A 303 12.41 1.61 -14.43
CA ILE A 303 12.46 2.49 -13.26
C ILE A 303 13.65 2.12 -12.36
N LYS A 304 14.49 3.13 -12.04
CA LYS A 304 15.62 2.95 -11.12
C LYS A 304 15.15 2.87 -9.68
N LYS A 305 15.19 1.66 -9.11
CA LYS A 305 14.73 1.39 -7.73
C LYS A 305 15.39 0.15 -7.14
N TRP A 306 15.22 -0.08 -5.85
CA TRP A 306 15.37 -1.41 -5.26
C TRP A 306 14.18 -2.26 -5.70
N SER A 307 14.43 -3.30 -6.45
CA SER A 307 13.38 -4.23 -6.86
C SER A 307 13.27 -5.37 -5.87
N VAL A 308 12.04 -5.70 -5.48
CA VAL A 308 11.72 -6.87 -4.65
C VAL A 308 11.33 -8.01 -5.56
N ASP A 309 11.83 -9.21 -5.31
CA ASP A 309 11.38 -10.43 -5.98
C ASP A 309 9.99 -10.81 -5.47
N ALA A 310 8.97 -10.35 -6.18
CA ALA A 310 7.57 -10.55 -5.80
C ALA A 310 7.18 -12.04 -5.79
N GLU A 311 7.80 -12.85 -6.63
CA GLU A 311 7.51 -14.29 -6.70
C GLU A 311 8.02 -15.02 -5.46
N LYS A 312 9.27 -14.75 -5.04
CA LYS A 312 9.80 -15.30 -3.79
C LYS A 312 9.00 -14.83 -2.58
N CYS A 313 8.66 -13.54 -2.54
CA CYS A 313 7.89 -12.96 -1.45
C CYS A 313 6.52 -13.64 -1.34
N PHE A 314 5.79 -13.75 -2.44
CA PHE A 314 4.44 -14.33 -2.44
C PHE A 314 4.43 -15.85 -2.19
N LYS A 315 5.43 -16.59 -2.69
CA LYS A 315 5.61 -18.02 -2.36
C LYS A 315 5.76 -18.23 -0.85
N PHE A 316 6.45 -17.32 -0.16
CA PHE A 316 6.57 -17.38 1.29
C PHE A 316 5.23 -17.10 1.98
N TRP A 317 4.46 -16.09 1.53
CA TRP A 317 3.10 -15.85 2.04
C TRP A 317 2.23 -17.10 1.89
N ALA A 318 2.22 -17.70 0.71
CA ALA A 318 1.46 -18.92 0.44
C ALA A 318 1.89 -20.10 1.32
N SER A 319 3.18 -20.21 1.66
CA SER A 319 3.68 -21.29 2.50
C SER A 319 3.25 -21.18 3.97
N GLN A 320 3.00 -19.97 4.46
CA GLN A 320 2.54 -19.72 5.82
C GLN A 320 1.04 -19.40 5.92
N SER A 321 0.34 -19.41 4.77
CA SER A 321 -1.09 -19.09 4.65
C SER A 321 -1.49 -17.72 5.22
N THR A 322 -0.58 -16.74 5.23
CA THR A 322 -0.86 -15.36 5.68
C THR A 322 0.19 -14.39 5.12
N ASP A 323 -0.11 -13.09 5.22
CA ASP A 323 0.83 -12.02 4.91
C ASP A 323 2.06 -12.09 5.82
N CYS A 324 3.19 -11.52 5.38
CA CYS A 324 4.44 -11.65 6.13
C CYS A 324 4.74 -10.44 7.03
N SER A 325 4.79 -9.25 6.49
CA SER A 325 5.11 -7.97 7.16
C SER A 325 6.45 -7.86 7.93
N ILE A 326 7.34 -8.88 7.87
CA ILE A 326 8.64 -8.83 8.57
C ILE A 326 9.45 -7.60 8.16
N CYS A 327 9.52 -7.28 6.86
CA CYS A 327 10.29 -6.14 6.36
C CYS A 327 9.72 -4.78 6.83
N ILE A 328 8.45 -4.73 7.21
CA ILE A 328 7.81 -3.57 7.86
C ILE A 328 8.24 -3.53 9.32
N ARG A 329 8.08 -4.65 10.04
CA ARG A 329 8.40 -4.76 11.47
C ARG A 329 9.83 -4.36 11.78
N VAL A 330 10.81 -4.91 11.05
CA VAL A 330 12.24 -4.70 11.33
C VAL A 330 12.77 -3.36 10.82
N CYS A 331 11.96 -2.59 10.08
CA CYS A 331 12.40 -1.33 9.51
C CYS A 331 12.71 -0.30 10.61
N PRO A 332 13.87 0.37 10.59
CA PRO A 332 14.20 1.44 11.54
C PRO A 332 13.20 2.60 11.51
N TYR A 333 12.47 2.77 10.42
CA TYR A 333 11.37 3.73 10.32
C TYR A 333 10.02 3.19 10.86
N ASN A 334 9.95 1.95 11.34
CA ASN A 334 8.76 1.43 12.04
C ASN A 334 8.78 1.86 13.52
N LYS A 335 8.71 3.16 13.77
CA LYS A 335 8.74 3.77 15.10
C LYS A 335 7.47 4.59 15.33
N ASP A 336 7.27 4.96 16.59
CA ASP A 336 6.30 5.97 17.00
C ASP A 336 6.98 7.35 16.89
N PHE A 337 6.71 8.06 15.79
CA PHE A 337 7.31 9.36 15.55
C PHE A 337 6.61 10.52 16.27
N ASP A 338 5.66 10.27 17.15
CA ASP A 338 5.17 11.26 18.10
C ASP A 338 6.18 11.47 19.24
N LYS A 339 7.01 10.45 19.52
CA LYS A 339 8.11 10.56 20.51
C LYS A 339 9.29 11.41 19.99
N LEU A 340 9.75 12.33 20.83
CA LEU A 340 10.81 13.29 20.48
C LEU A 340 12.10 12.62 19.99
N ILE A 341 12.53 11.55 20.66
CA ILE A 341 13.74 10.79 20.29
C ILE A 341 13.66 10.26 18.85
N HIS A 342 12.49 9.80 18.41
CA HIS A 342 12.31 9.28 17.05
C HIS A 342 12.24 10.43 16.03
N LYS A 343 11.68 11.60 16.39
CA LYS A 343 11.71 12.82 15.56
C LYS A 343 13.15 13.29 15.32
N ILE A 344 13.99 13.26 16.35
CA ILE A 344 15.41 13.57 16.24
C ILE A 344 16.09 12.55 15.32
N GLY A 345 15.81 11.24 15.49
CA GLY A 345 16.36 10.19 14.66
C GLY A 345 16.10 10.39 13.17
N ILE A 346 14.88 10.81 12.76
CA ILE A 346 14.58 11.12 11.35
C ILE A 346 15.45 12.26 10.82
N LYS A 347 15.65 13.34 11.61
CA LYS A 347 16.50 14.46 11.19
C LYS A 347 17.95 14.00 10.97
N LEU A 348 18.45 13.17 11.86
CA LEU A 348 19.81 12.63 11.78
C LEU A 348 19.99 11.59 10.66
N ALA A 349 18.94 10.91 10.22
CA ALA A 349 18.98 9.89 9.17
C ALA A 349 19.52 10.43 7.82
N ASN A 350 19.38 11.73 7.56
CA ASN A 350 19.91 12.39 6.36
C ASN A 350 21.33 12.93 6.52
N THR A 351 21.95 12.77 7.69
CA THR A 351 23.30 13.23 8.01
C THR A 351 24.30 12.05 8.09
N PRO A 352 25.61 12.26 8.17
CA PRO A 352 26.59 11.19 8.46
C PRO A 352 26.28 10.41 9.75
N LEU A 353 25.59 11.00 10.72
CA LEU A 353 25.19 10.31 11.96
C LEU A 353 24.23 9.11 11.75
N ARG A 354 23.71 8.92 10.52
CA ARG A 354 22.94 7.71 10.16
C ARG A 354 23.71 6.39 10.43
N TYR A 355 25.03 6.39 10.37
CA TYR A 355 25.84 5.20 10.71
C TYR A 355 25.74 4.84 12.19
N ILE A 356 25.66 5.84 13.07
CA ILE A 356 25.46 5.65 14.51
C ILE A 356 24.03 5.18 14.76
N LEU A 357 23.04 5.79 14.09
CA LEU A 357 21.64 5.39 14.24
C LEU A 357 21.40 3.91 13.88
N ILE A 358 22.06 3.39 12.85
CA ILE A 358 21.94 1.97 12.48
C ILE A 358 22.51 1.08 13.60
N ARG A 359 23.66 1.43 14.19
CA ARG A 359 24.25 0.68 15.31
C ARG A 359 23.31 0.68 16.52
N LEU A 360 22.80 1.84 16.90
CA LEU A 360 21.83 1.97 18.00
C LEU A 360 20.56 1.14 17.74
N ASP A 361 20.02 1.20 16.52
CA ASP A 361 18.84 0.43 16.16
C ASP A 361 19.09 -1.10 16.15
N ASN A 362 20.33 -1.55 16.02
CA ASN A 362 20.69 -2.97 16.19
C ASN A 362 20.52 -3.43 17.64
N PHE A 363 20.80 -2.56 18.61
CA PHE A 363 20.63 -2.87 20.03
C PHE A 363 19.19 -2.65 20.50
N PHE A 364 18.55 -1.57 20.07
CA PHE A 364 17.22 -1.12 20.55
C PHE A 364 16.11 -1.23 19.51
N GLY A 365 16.35 -1.95 18.42
CA GLY A 365 15.40 -2.07 17.31
C GLY A 365 14.13 -2.85 17.66
N ASN A 366 13.17 -2.81 16.72
CA ASN A 366 11.87 -3.44 16.90
C ASN A 366 12.00 -4.97 17.04
N ARG A 367 11.77 -5.47 18.25
CA ARG A 367 11.71 -6.90 18.55
C ARG A 367 10.32 -7.43 18.16
N LYS A 368 10.26 -8.73 17.83
CA LYS A 368 8.98 -9.40 17.62
C LYS A 368 8.21 -9.44 18.93
N LYS A 369 6.95 -8.99 18.91
CA LYS A 369 6.03 -9.14 20.05
C LYS A 369 5.46 -10.57 20.06
N PRO A 370 5.16 -11.12 21.25
CA PRO A 370 4.37 -12.34 21.36
C PRO A 370 3.04 -12.17 20.63
N SER A 371 2.63 -13.18 19.88
CA SER A 371 1.38 -13.12 19.12
C SER A 371 0.13 -13.29 19.98
N ALA A 372 0.29 -13.79 21.23
CA ALA A 372 -0.81 -13.94 22.18
C ALA A 372 -1.08 -12.69 23.04
N TRP A 373 -0.36 -11.57 22.82
CA TRP A 373 -0.47 -10.36 23.65
C TRP A 373 -1.91 -9.84 23.83
N TRP A 374 -2.76 -9.98 22.79
CA TRP A 374 -4.13 -9.52 22.78
C TRP A 374 -5.12 -10.49 23.46
N ALA A 375 -4.74 -11.73 23.64
CA ALA A 375 -5.58 -12.78 24.21
C ALA A 375 -5.31 -13.05 25.70
N ASN A 376 -4.23 -12.51 26.24
CA ASN A 376 -3.77 -12.76 27.61
C ASN A 376 -3.98 -11.53 28.53
N LYS A 377 -4.85 -10.61 28.16
CA LYS A 377 -5.23 -9.44 28.98
C LYS A 377 -6.52 -9.66 29.71
#